data_794d2a0615bab549fcaeca3444a528d7
#
_entry.id   794d2a0615bab549fcaeca3444a528d7
#
_cell.length_a   1.000
_cell.length_b   1.000
_cell.length_c   1.000
_cell.angle_alpha   90.00
_cell.angle_beta   90.00
_cell.angle_gamma   90.00
#
_symmetry.space_group_name_H-M   'P 1'
#
loop_
_entity.id
_entity.type
_entity.pdbx_description
1 polymer ?
#
loop_
_entity_poly.entity_id
_entity_poly.type
_entity_poly.pdbx_seq_one_letter_code
_entity_poly.pdbx_strand_id
1 'polypeptide(L)'
;MKTKELLKTMCIAGLMTAAWTSSSAATVMETATLRTENITENTVKVKGVVVDYETKQPISGAVFLLKGKVTKNRTNSQGEFQLEGQQGDTIKVALNHVYRTENIILTADTEDLTIELKRMVPPEYPGGPAECMKFLSKNIRYPKTAWKNKVQGRVIVQFWVETDGSISDVKVVKGVSWDLNDEAIRVVKSMPNFKPGTVGGEPARIQFNLPIIFRLQ
;
A
#
# COMPACT_ATOMS: atom_id res chain seq x y z
N MET A 1 33.80 -25.47 -9.52
CA MET A 1 34.44 -26.18 -8.40
C MET A 1 33.72 -25.75 -7.15
N LYS A 2 32.78 -26.59 -6.65
CA LYS A 2 32.89 -27.49 -5.49
C LYS A 2 32.98 -26.68 -4.20
N THR A 3 32.14 -26.79 -3.16
CA THR A 3 31.39 -27.92 -2.52
C THR A 3 30.52 -27.31 -1.45
N LYS A 4 29.22 -27.54 -1.25
CA LYS A 4 28.52 -28.61 -0.54
C LYS A 4 29.14 -28.97 0.81
N GLU A 5 28.30 -28.92 1.87
CA GLU A 5 27.91 -29.97 2.82
C GLU A 5 27.09 -29.35 3.96
N LEU A 6 25.86 -29.62 4.22
CA LEU A 6 25.23 -30.78 4.87
C LEU A 6 25.67 -30.99 6.33
N LEU A 7 24.80 -30.76 7.28
CA LEU A 7 24.89 -31.44 8.56
C LEU A 7 23.57 -32.02 9.04
N LYS A 8 23.68 -33.30 9.24
CA LYS A 8 22.69 -34.28 9.63
C LYS A 8 22.33 -34.25 11.12
N THR A 9 21.07 -34.50 11.33
CA THR A 9 20.41 -35.19 12.43
C THR A 9 21.24 -36.30 13.08
N MET A 10 21.23 -36.40 14.41
CA MET A 10 21.37 -37.67 15.12
C MET A 10 20.52 -37.71 16.40
N CYS A 11 19.45 -38.51 16.35
CA CYS A 11 18.79 -39.11 17.51
C CYS A 11 19.66 -40.24 18.03
N ILE A 12 19.82 -40.34 19.35
CA ILE A 12 20.18 -41.59 20.00
C ILE A 12 19.26 -41.81 21.21
N ALA A 13 18.46 -42.84 21.07
CA ALA A 13 17.69 -43.43 22.14
C ALA A 13 18.61 -44.41 22.90
N GLY A 14 18.50 -44.44 24.20
CA GLY A 14 19.16 -45.45 25.08
C GLY A 14 18.31 -45.73 26.28
N LEU A 15 17.62 -46.85 26.25
CA LEU A 15 17.00 -47.51 27.40
C LEU A 15 18.05 -48.08 28.32
N MET A 16 17.89 -47.94 29.65
CA MET A 16 18.20 -49.02 30.59
C MET A 16 17.47 -48.84 31.91
N THR A 17 16.86 -49.88 32.25
CA THR A 17 16.14 -50.55 33.32
C THR A 17 16.56 -50.23 34.78
N ALA A 18 15.54 -50.07 35.60
CA ALA A 18 15.23 -50.43 36.98
C ALA A 18 16.30 -50.78 37.98
N ALA A 19 16.21 -50.18 39.17
CA ALA A 19 16.23 -50.86 40.45
C ALA A 19 15.59 -50.00 41.55
N TRP A 20 14.63 -50.57 42.23
CA TRP A 20 13.95 -50.04 43.42
C TRP A 20 14.84 -50.11 44.64
N THR A 21 14.94 -49.06 45.43
CA THR A 21 15.01 -49.12 46.89
C THR A 21 14.35 -47.89 47.47
N SER A 22 13.44 -48.15 48.38
CA SER A 22 12.72 -47.23 49.24
C SER A 22 13.65 -46.51 50.23
N SER A 23 13.50 -45.20 50.38
CA SER A 23 13.43 -44.58 51.74
C SER A 23 13.21 -43.08 51.65
N SER A 24 12.23 -42.64 52.41
CA SER A 24 12.13 -41.32 53.04
C SER A 24 11.90 -40.06 52.27
N ALA A 25 10.72 -39.51 52.50
CA ALA A 25 10.25 -38.18 52.10
C ALA A 25 11.25 -37.09 52.48
N ALA A 26 11.64 -36.33 51.48
CA ALA A 26 12.02 -34.94 51.63
C ALA A 26 11.50 -34.20 50.44
N THR A 27 10.48 -33.43 50.69
CA THR A 27 9.90 -32.46 49.79
C THR A 27 10.98 -31.50 49.28
N VAL A 28 11.44 -31.70 48.07
CA VAL A 28 12.07 -30.64 47.31
C VAL A 28 11.06 -30.23 46.28
N MET A 29 10.25 -29.24 46.63
CA MET A 29 9.61 -28.38 45.61
C MET A 29 10.72 -27.67 44.87
N GLU A 30 11.23 -28.31 43.84
CA GLU A 30 12.00 -27.66 42.82
C GLU A 30 11.02 -26.77 42.07
N THR A 31 10.95 -25.53 42.57
CA THR A 31 10.32 -24.44 41.84
C THR A 31 10.94 -24.41 40.45
N ALA A 32 10.23 -24.99 39.49
CA ALA A 32 10.43 -24.67 38.09
C ALA A 32 10.20 -23.15 37.97
N THR A 33 11.27 -22.42 38.16
CA THR A 33 11.34 -21.03 37.77
C THR A 33 11.13 -21.05 36.27
N LEU A 34 9.87 -20.88 35.87
CA LEU A 34 9.55 -20.46 34.53
C LEU A 34 10.41 -19.22 34.32
N ARG A 35 11.54 -19.36 33.64
CA ARG A 35 12.20 -18.29 32.99
C ARG A 35 11.14 -17.73 32.02
N THR A 36 10.39 -16.79 32.52
CA THR A 36 9.80 -15.78 31.68
C THR A 36 11.02 -15.12 31.02
N GLU A 37 11.41 -15.62 29.86
CA GLU A 37 12.26 -14.85 29.00
C GLU A 37 11.48 -13.56 28.85
N ASN A 38 11.96 -12.50 29.49
CA ASN A 38 11.59 -11.16 29.22
C ASN A 38 11.87 -10.99 27.72
N ILE A 39 10.86 -11.22 26.90
CA ILE A 39 10.77 -10.63 25.59
C ILE A 39 10.75 -9.15 25.93
N THR A 40 11.92 -8.55 26.01
CA THR A 40 12.06 -7.12 25.92
C THR A 40 11.46 -6.80 24.59
N GLU A 41 10.16 -6.46 24.64
CA GLU A 41 9.49 -5.89 23.48
C GLU A 41 10.40 -4.75 23.05
N ASN A 42 10.99 -4.90 21.86
CA ASN A 42 11.85 -3.90 21.24
C ASN A 42 10.95 -2.73 20.78
N THR A 43 10.21 -2.18 21.76
CA THR A 43 9.27 -1.09 21.56
C THR A 43 10.06 0.18 21.37
N VAL A 44 9.95 0.75 20.19
CA VAL A 44 10.57 2.01 19.81
C VAL A 44 9.51 3.11 19.92
N LYS A 45 9.83 4.17 20.66
CA LYS A 45 9.03 5.40 20.69
C LYS A 45 9.59 6.35 19.64
N VAL A 46 8.74 6.71 18.69
CA VAL A 46 9.10 7.60 17.60
C VAL A 46 8.33 8.88 17.75
N LYS A 47 9.02 9.99 17.76
CA LYS A 47 8.46 11.33 17.67
C LYS A 47 9.09 12.05 16.47
N GLY A 48 8.40 13.05 15.95
CA GLY A 48 8.92 13.80 14.83
C GLY A 48 7.92 14.77 14.25
N VAL A 49 8.25 15.28 13.09
CA VAL A 49 7.46 16.28 12.37
C VAL A 49 7.19 15.81 10.95
N VAL A 50 5.98 16.01 10.46
CA VAL A 50 5.60 15.79 9.06
C VAL A 50 5.51 17.15 8.37
N VAL A 51 6.26 17.32 7.29
CA VAL A 51 6.29 18.57 6.52
C VAL A 51 6.03 18.31 5.03
N ASP A 52 5.57 19.32 4.35
CA ASP A 52 5.46 19.33 2.89
C ASP A 52 6.85 19.42 2.26
N TYR A 53 7.13 18.56 1.29
CA TYR A 53 8.45 18.48 0.64
C TYR A 53 8.87 19.78 -0.05
N GLU A 54 7.91 20.48 -0.70
CA GLU A 54 8.20 21.69 -1.49
C GLU A 54 8.27 22.95 -0.61
N THR A 55 7.27 23.12 0.26
CA THR A 55 7.10 24.35 1.04
C THR A 55 7.76 24.30 2.42
N LYS A 56 8.15 23.09 2.89
CA LYS A 56 8.66 22.81 4.24
C LYS A 56 7.69 23.22 5.35
N GLN A 57 6.44 23.50 5.00
CA GLN A 57 5.40 23.82 5.97
C GLN A 57 4.91 22.56 6.71
N PRO A 58 4.57 22.67 8.00
CA PRO A 58 4.07 21.55 8.77
C PRO A 58 2.73 21.04 8.23
N ILE A 59 2.56 19.72 8.19
CA ILE A 59 1.35 19.06 7.73
C ILE A 59 0.55 18.56 8.93
N SER A 60 -0.63 19.14 9.15
CA SER A 60 -1.58 18.73 10.18
C SER A 60 -2.52 17.64 9.70
N GLY A 61 -2.92 16.74 10.60
CA GLY A 61 -3.92 15.71 10.35
C GLY A 61 -3.43 14.50 9.56
N ALA A 62 -2.12 14.38 9.29
CA ALA A 62 -1.55 13.19 8.69
C ALA A 62 -1.83 11.96 9.57
N VAL A 63 -2.21 10.85 8.96
CA VAL A 63 -2.51 9.58 9.63
C VAL A 63 -1.38 8.59 9.43
N PHE A 64 -1.20 7.72 10.41
CA PHE A 64 -0.17 6.70 10.40
C PHE A 64 -0.80 5.31 10.34
N LEU A 65 -0.25 4.46 9.49
CA LEU A 65 -0.58 3.04 9.42
C LEU A 65 0.63 2.25 9.93
N LEU A 66 0.42 1.48 10.97
CA LEU A 66 1.41 0.55 11.52
C LEU A 66 0.97 -0.87 11.18
N LYS A 67 1.83 -1.65 10.53
CA LYS A 67 1.49 -3.03 10.06
C LYS A 67 0.18 -3.07 9.26
N GLY A 68 -0.10 -2.03 8.45
CA GLY A 68 -1.32 -1.93 7.64
C GLY A 68 -2.58 -1.51 8.40
N LYS A 69 -2.52 -1.28 9.72
CA LYS A 69 -3.64 -0.80 10.53
C LYS A 69 -3.49 0.69 10.81
N VAL A 70 -4.58 1.44 10.62
CA VAL A 70 -4.61 2.87 10.93
C VAL A 70 -4.48 3.06 12.44
N THR A 71 -3.52 3.88 12.85
CA THR A 71 -3.34 4.27 14.26
C THR A 71 -4.31 5.38 14.63
N LYS A 72 -4.51 5.62 15.93
CA LYS A 72 -5.29 6.76 16.42
C LYS A 72 -4.52 8.08 16.34
N ASN A 73 -3.22 8.01 16.18
CA ASN A 73 -2.32 9.15 16.18
C ASN A 73 -2.43 9.94 14.88
N ARG A 74 -2.39 11.25 15.01
CA ARG A 74 -2.39 12.19 13.89
C ARG A 74 -1.40 13.30 14.19
N THR A 75 -0.89 13.96 13.16
CA THR A 75 -0.09 15.15 13.36
C THR A 75 -0.96 16.32 13.88
N ASN A 76 -0.37 17.11 14.78
CA ASN A 76 -0.98 18.33 15.30
C ASN A 76 -0.83 19.52 14.32
N SER A 77 -1.17 20.73 14.74
CA SER A 77 -1.06 21.95 13.90
C SER A 77 0.37 22.31 13.53
N GLN A 78 1.36 21.87 14.29
CA GLN A 78 2.79 22.03 14.02
C GLN A 78 3.37 20.85 13.25
N GLY A 79 2.53 19.91 12.78
CA GLY A 79 2.98 18.72 12.07
C GLY A 79 3.61 17.66 12.98
N GLU A 80 3.64 17.85 14.29
CA GLU A 80 4.28 16.94 15.23
C GLU A 80 3.46 15.68 15.46
N PHE A 81 4.15 14.56 15.67
CA PHE A 81 3.55 13.27 16.00
C PHE A 81 4.36 12.49 17.02
N GLN A 82 3.72 11.53 17.65
CA GLN A 82 4.35 10.55 18.50
C GLN A 82 3.69 9.18 18.27
N LEU A 83 4.50 8.14 18.08
CA LEU A 83 4.07 6.76 17.82
C LEU A 83 4.88 5.80 18.66
N GLU A 84 4.28 4.63 18.93
CA GLU A 84 4.97 3.49 19.52
C GLU A 84 4.84 2.30 18.55
N GLY A 85 5.94 1.61 18.32
CA GLY A 85 6.01 0.45 17.44
C GLY A 85 7.17 -0.46 17.83
N GLN A 86 7.34 -1.58 17.14
CA GLN A 86 8.47 -2.48 17.32
C GLN A 86 9.56 -2.18 16.30
N GLN A 87 10.81 -2.43 16.65
CA GLN A 87 11.92 -2.36 15.69
C GLN A 87 11.65 -3.28 14.48
N GLY A 88 11.86 -2.74 13.28
CA GLY A 88 11.55 -3.43 12.02
C GLY A 88 10.12 -3.23 11.51
N ASP A 89 9.23 -2.62 12.29
CA ASP A 89 7.90 -2.28 11.83
C ASP A 89 7.94 -1.21 10.72
N THR A 90 7.05 -1.34 9.76
CA THR A 90 6.87 -0.33 8.71
C THR A 90 5.72 0.59 9.07
N ILE A 91 6.01 1.88 9.15
CA ILE A 91 5.02 2.95 9.23
C ILE A 91 4.77 3.50 7.84
N LYS A 92 3.49 3.64 7.47
CA LYS A 92 3.06 4.42 6.31
C LYS A 92 2.41 5.70 6.80
N VAL A 93 2.78 6.81 6.17
CA VAL A 93 2.17 8.10 6.44
C VAL A 93 1.28 8.47 5.27
N ALA A 94 0.06 8.88 5.54
CA ALA A 94 -0.91 9.24 4.52
C ALA A 94 -1.67 10.51 4.92
N LEU A 95 -1.91 11.36 3.94
CA LEU A 95 -2.81 12.50 4.09
C LEU A 95 -3.63 12.65 2.81
N ASN A 96 -4.93 12.33 2.89
CA ASN A 96 -5.90 12.41 1.78
C ASN A 96 -5.36 11.85 0.43
N HIS A 97 -5.85 12.38 -0.71
CA HIS A 97 -5.43 11.98 -2.06
C HIS A 97 -4.35 12.90 -2.66
N VAL A 98 -3.88 13.88 -1.90
CA VAL A 98 -2.96 14.93 -2.38
C VAL A 98 -1.50 14.56 -2.12
N TYR A 99 -1.23 13.78 -1.09
CA TYR A 99 0.12 13.41 -0.70
C TYR A 99 0.38 11.93 -0.92
N ARG A 100 1.58 11.63 -1.43
CA ARG A 100 2.03 10.26 -1.61
C ARG A 100 2.34 9.64 -0.24
N THR A 101 1.92 8.40 -0.05
CA THR A 101 2.26 7.61 1.12
C THR A 101 3.76 7.30 1.13
N GLU A 102 4.43 7.63 2.22
CA GLU A 102 5.80 7.22 2.48
C GLU A 102 5.84 5.98 3.38
N ASN A 103 6.85 5.14 3.17
CA ASN A 103 7.11 3.95 3.99
C ASN A 103 8.38 4.19 4.79
N ILE A 104 8.28 4.06 6.10
CA ILE A 104 9.41 4.26 7.02
C ILE A 104 9.56 3.00 7.85
N ILE A 105 10.77 2.47 7.92
CA ILE A 105 11.10 1.32 8.76
C ILE A 105 11.59 1.84 10.10
N LEU A 106 10.99 1.38 11.19
CA LEU A 106 11.42 1.73 12.53
C LEU A 106 12.73 1.05 12.87
N THR A 107 13.73 1.82 13.23
CA THR A 107 15.02 1.36 13.75
C THR A 107 15.23 1.91 15.15
N ALA A 108 16.21 1.41 15.89
CA ALA A 108 16.54 1.90 17.24
C ALA A 108 16.87 3.40 17.28
N ASP A 109 17.32 3.96 16.16
CA ASP A 109 17.77 5.35 16.03
C ASP A 109 16.69 6.33 15.52
N THR A 110 15.43 5.90 15.46
CA THR A 110 14.32 6.70 14.90
C THR A 110 13.65 7.63 15.93
N GLU A 111 14.41 8.24 16.85
CA GLU A 111 13.82 9.04 17.93
C GLU A 111 13.28 10.40 17.48
N ASP A 112 13.95 11.10 16.56
CA ASP A 112 13.51 12.42 16.04
C ASP A 112 13.44 12.38 14.51
N LEU A 113 12.25 12.15 13.97
CA LEU A 113 12.04 11.89 12.55
C LEU A 113 11.40 13.08 11.84
N THR A 114 12.05 13.60 10.80
CA THR A 114 11.41 14.53 9.87
C THR A 114 10.93 13.77 8.64
N ILE A 115 9.60 13.74 8.43
CA ILE A 115 8.96 13.07 7.31
C ILE A 115 8.53 14.13 6.29
N GLU A 116 9.13 14.08 5.11
CA GLU A 116 8.77 14.97 4.00
C GLU A 116 7.77 14.29 3.07
N LEU A 117 6.54 14.76 3.05
CA LEU A 117 5.51 14.25 2.15
C LEU A 117 5.51 15.00 0.82
N LYS A 118 5.61 14.25 -0.27
CA LYS A 118 5.55 14.79 -1.63
C LYS A 118 4.11 14.95 -2.08
N ARG A 119 3.76 16.16 -2.50
CA ARG A 119 2.46 16.44 -3.06
C ARG A 119 2.27 15.73 -4.39
N MET A 120 1.15 15.05 -4.56
CA MET A 120 0.76 14.39 -5.80
C MET A 120 -0.29 15.25 -6.52
N VAL A 121 0.00 15.63 -7.75
CA VAL A 121 -0.97 16.24 -8.67
C VAL A 121 -1.39 15.18 -9.66
N PRO A 122 -2.68 14.84 -9.75
CA PRO A 122 -3.14 13.82 -10.69
C PRO A 122 -2.94 14.26 -12.15
N PRO A 123 -2.81 13.30 -13.08
CA PRO A 123 -2.78 13.62 -14.50
C PRO A 123 -4.12 14.22 -14.96
N GLU A 124 -4.06 15.09 -15.97
CA GLU A 124 -5.22 15.79 -16.50
C GLU A 124 -5.38 15.54 -18.01
N TYR A 125 -6.61 15.26 -18.45
CA TYR A 125 -6.93 15.18 -19.88
C TYR A 125 -6.76 16.55 -20.53
N PRO A 126 -6.21 16.67 -21.77
CA PRO A 126 -6.10 17.94 -22.48
C PRO A 126 -7.43 18.67 -22.55
N GLY A 127 -7.49 19.89 -22.03
CA GLY A 127 -8.72 20.67 -21.91
C GLY A 127 -9.64 20.29 -20.77
N GLY A 128 -9.18 19.40 -19.87
CA GLY A 128 -9.86 19.06 -18.62
C GLY A 128 -10.97 18.01 -18.75
N PRO A 129 -11.70 17.75 -17.63
CA PRO A 129 -12.70 16.70 -17.57
C PRO A 129 -13.84 16.84 -18.61
N ALA A 130 -14.26 18.07 -18.93
CA ALA A 130 -15.33 18.32 -19.88
C ALA A 130 -14.94 17.87 -21.30
N GLU A 131 -13.73 18.16 -21.75
CA GLU A 131 -13.24 17.72 -23.06
C GLU A 131 -13.00 16.19 -23.09
N CYS A 132 -12.60 15.59 -21.96
CA CYS A 132 -12.53 14.14 -21.85
C CYS A 132 -13.91 13.49 -22.07
N MET A 133 -14.95 14.01 -21.42
CA MET A 133 -16.33 13.51 -21.61
C MET A 133 -16.84 13.71 -23.03
N LYS A 134 -16.52 14.83 -23.66
CA LYS A 134 -16.84 15.12 -25.07
C LYS A 134 -16.10 14.17 -26.04
N PHE A 135 -14.83 13.87 -25.76
CA PHE A 135 -14.09 12.88 -26.52
C PHE A 135 -14.74 11.50 -26.41
N LEU A 136 -15.08 11.06 -25.20
CA LEU A 136 -15.75 9.78 -24.97
C LEU A 136 -17.08 9.71 -25.73
N SER A 137 -17.93 10.74 -25.64
CA SER A 137 -19.24 10.75 -26.29
C SER A 137 -19.15 10.67 -27.80
N LYS A 138 -18.08 11.22 -28.40
CA LYS A 138 -17.85 11.19 -29.87
C LYS A 138 -17.24 9.89 -30.36
N ASN A 139 -16.42 9.23 -29.53
CA ASN A 139 -15.58 8.11 -29.95
C ASN A 139 -16.05 6.74 -29.46
N ILE A 140 -16.93 6.70 -28.45
CA ILE A 140 -17.54 5.44 -28.01
C ILE A 140 -18.48 4.90 -29.07
N ARG A 141 -18.30 3.62 -29.42
CA ARG A 141 -19.17 2.87 -30.32
C ARG A 141 -19.90 1.83 -29.50
N TYR A 142 -21.24 1.97 -29.40
CA TYR A 142 -22.01 0.99 -28.66
C TYR A 142 -22.00 -0.35 -29.41
N PRO A 143 -21.52 -1.46 -28.81
CA PRO A 143 -21.45 -2.75 -29.47
C PRO A 143 -22.86 -3.26 -29.82
N LYS A 144 -23.03 -3.79 -31.06
CA LYS A 144 -24.34 -4.25 -31.56
C LYS A 144 -24.98 -5.35 -30.68
N THR A 145 -24.15 -6.24 -30.13
CA THR A 145 -24.57 -7.31 -29.23
C THR A 145 -25.09 -6.76 -27.91
N ALA A 146 -24.34 -5.84 -27.29
CA ALA A 146 -24.77 -5.17 -26.05
C ALA A 146 -26.04 -4.32 -26.28
N TRP A 147 -26.16 -3.67 -27.43
CA TRP A 147 -27.35 -2.89 -27.78
C TRP A 147 -28.60 -3.78 -27.93
N LYS A 148 -28.48 -4.90 -28.67
CA LYS A 148 -29.59 -5.88 -28.84
C LYS A 148 -30.04 -6.46 -27.51
N ASN A 149 -29.09 -6.77 -26.62
CA ASN A 149 -29.37 -7.36 -25.32
C ASN A 149 -29.68 -6.33 -24.22
N LYS A 150 -29.77 -5.05 -24.57
CA LYS A 150 -30.04 -3.92 -23.67
C LYS A 150 -29.08 -3.85 -22.47
N VAL A 151 -27.83 -4.29 -22.68
CA VAL A 151 -26.80 -4.30 -21.61
C VAL A 151 -26.26 -2.88 -21.41
N GLN A 152 -26.44 -2.32 -20.23
CA GLN A 152 -26.02 -0.99 -19.83
C GLN A 152 -25.21 -1.04 -18.53
N GLY A 153 -24.41 -0.01 -18.28
CA GLY A 153 -23.71 0.07 -17.00
C GLY A 153 -22.46 0.93 -17.02
N ARG A 154 -21.72 0.87 -15.92
CA ARG A 154 -20.46 1.60 -15.72
C ARG A 154 -19.28 0.64 -15.81
N VAL A 155 -18.40 0.86 -16.74
CA VAL A 155 -17.10 0.21 -16.85
C VAL A 155 -16.04 1.12 -16.24
N ILE A 156 -15.20 0.63 -15.34
CA ILE A 156 -14.06 1.38 -14.81
C ILE A 156 -12.81 0.83 -15.45
N VAL A 157 -12.15 1.69 -16.24
CA VAL A 157 -10.87 1.38 -16.89
C VAL A 157 -9.76 2.01 -16.06
N GLN A 158 -8.79 1.21 -15.68
CA GLN A 158 -7.56 1.62 -15.02
C GLN A 158 -6.42 1.63 -16.03
N PHE A 159 -5.60 2.65 -15.99
CA PHE A 159 -4.40 2.77 -16.80
C PHE A 159 -3.34 3.61 -16.10
N TRP A 160 -2.12 3.56 -16.59
CA TRP A 160 -1.08 4.46 -16.16
C TRP A 160 -0.94 5.61 -17.13
N VAL A 161 -0.73 6.80 -16.59
CA VAL A 161 -0.25 7.96 -17.35
C VAL A 161 1.24 8.07 -17.04
N GLU A 162 2.04 7.97 -18.10
CA GLU A 162 3.49 8.02 -18.02
C GLU A 162 3.98 9.47 -17.84
N THR A 163 5.27 9.64 -17.62
CA THR A 163 5.89 10.96 -17.41
C THR A 163 5.83 11.87 -18.63
N ASP A 164 5.64 11.30 -19.83
CA ASP A 164 5.41 12.01 -21.10
C ASP A 164 3.93 12.24 -21.42
N GLY A 165 3.03 11.80 -20.52
CA GLY A 165 1.58 11.86 -20.71
C GLY A 165 0.97 10.71 -21.50
N SER A 166 1.76 9.79 -22.03
CA SER A 166 1.25 8.62 -22.75
C SER A 166 0.51 7.66 -21.83
N ILE A 167 -0.40 6.86 -22.43
CA ILE A 167 -1.21 5.88 -21.68
C ILE A 167 -0.60 4.49 -21.84
N SER A 168 -0.42 3.80 -20.70
CA SER A 168 0.07 2.42 -20.64
C SER A 168 -0.77 1.52 -19.73
N ASP A 169 -0.58 0.20 -19.82
CA ASP A 169 -1.17 -0.81 -18.93
C ASP A 169 -2.70 -0.70 -18.77
N VAL A 170 -3.42 -0.49 -19.88
CA VAL A 170 -4.87 -0.31 -19.86
C VAL A 170 -5.59 -1.61 -19.53
N LYS A 171 -6.38 -1.62 -18.48
CA LYS A 171 -7.19 -2.78 -18.04
C LYS A 171 -8.53 -2.37 -17.45
N VAL A 172 -9.51 -3.27 -17.52
CA VAL A 172 -10.80 -3.09 -16.83
C VAL A 172 -10.69 -3.62 -15.41
N VAL A 173 -10.99 -2.79 -14.41
CA VAL A 173 -11.04 -3.18 -12.99
C VAL A 173 -12.46 -3.42 -12.50
N LYS A 174 -13.45 -2.84 -13.18
CA LYS A 174 -14.86 -3.14 -12.98
C LYS A 174 -15.55 -3.13 -14.34
N GLY A 175 -16.00 -4.29 -14.78
CA GLY A 175 -16.67 -4.48 -16.05
C GLY A 175 -18.17 -4.67 -15.92
N VAL A 176 -18.84 -4.75 -17.06
CA VAL A 176 -20.28 -5.03 -17.21
C VAL A 176 -20.48 -6.24 -18.11
N SER A 177 -19.98 -6.19 -19.34
CA SER A 177 -19.96 -7.30 -20.29
C SER A 177 -18.66 -7.25 -21.08
N TRP A 178 -18.30 -8.38 -21.71
CA TRP A 178 -17.09 -8.48 -22.50
C TRP A 178 -17.04 -7.40 -23.58
N ASP A 179 -18.12 -7.26 -24.38
CA ASP A 179 -18.21 -6.28 -25.46
C ASP A 179 -18.04 -4.82 -25.00
N LEU A 180 -18.70 -4.44 -23.87
CA LEU A 180 -18.57 -3.09 -23.30
C LEU A 180 -17.17 -2.84 -22.72
N ASN A 181 -16.57 -3.89 -22.16
CA ASN A 181 -15.22 -3.82 -21.60
C ASN A 181 -14.18 -3.60 -22.71
N ASP A 182 -14.29 -4.34 -23.83
CA ASP A 182 -13.40 -4.19 -24.98
C ASP A 182 -13.52 -2.80 -25.62
N GLU A 183 -14.74 -2.32 -25.79
CA GLU A 183 -14.97 -0.97 -26.33
C GLU A 183 -14.40 0.11 -25.39
N ALA A 184 -14.53 -0.07 -24.08
CA ALA A 184 -13.95 0.84 -23.09
C ALA A 184 -12.41 0.86 -23.17
N ILE A 185 -11.78 -0.31 -23.32
CA ILE A 185 -10.32 -0.39 -23.53
C ILE A 185 -9.92 0.28 -24.83
N ARG A 186 -10.66 0.00 -25.94
CA ARG A 186 -10.38 0.58 -27.25
C ARG A 186 -10.41 2.10 -27.22
N VAL A 187 -11.46 2.68 -26.64
CA VAL A 187 -11.62 4.14 -26.63
C VAL A 187 -10.54 4.81 -25.75
N VAL A 188 -10.18 4.20 -24.60
CA VAL A 188 -9.11 4.73 -23.75
C VAL A 188 -7.77 4.70 -24.49
N LYS A 189 -7.44 3.60 -25.17
CA LYS A 189 -6.22 3.49 -25.98
C LYS A 189 -6.15 4.49 -27.15
N SER A 190 -7.29 5.07 -27.57
CA SER A 190 -7.35 6.06 -28.63
C SER A 190 -7.34 7.52 -28.13
N MET A 191 -7.21 7.72 -26.82
CA MET A 191 -7.13 9.06 -26.23
C MET A 191 -5.79 9.73 -26.55
N PRO A 192 -5.77 11.07 -26.70
CA PRO A 192 -4.52 11.81 -26.78
C PRO A 192 -3.74 11.72 -25.45
N ASN A 193 -2.46 12.07 -25.52
CA ASN A 193 -1.63 12.15 -24.34
C ASN A 193 -2.22 13.11 -23.31
N PHE A 194 -2.17 12.70 -22.06
CA PHE A 194 -2.56 13.52 -20.92
C PHE A 194 -1.46 14.53 -20.58
N LYS A 195 -1.82 15.59 -19.88
CA LYS A 195 -0.86 16.34 -19.08
C LYS A 195 -0.41 15.42 -17.96
N PRO A 196 0.90 15.10 -17.86
CA PRO A 196 1.37 14.15 -16.85
C PRO A 196 1.09 14.68 -15.45
N GLY A 197 0.83 13.76 -14.54
CA GLY A 197 0.75 14.11 -13.13
C GLY A 197 2.14 14.27 -12.53
N THR A 198 2.23 14.91 -11.37
CA THR A 198 3.51 15.16 -10.69
C THR A 198 3.50 14.63 -9.26
N VAL A 199 4.70 14.33 -8.75
CA VAL A 199 4.94 14.01 -7.34
C VAL A 199 6.11 14.87 -6.86
N GLY A 200 5.86 15.78 -5.91
CA GLY A 200 6.87 16.74 -5.47
C GLY A 200 7.34 17.66 -6.60
N GLY A 201 6.42 18.11 -7.46
CA GLY A 201 6.72 18.97 -8.62
C GLY A 201 7.26 18.26 -9.86
N GLU A 202 7.79 17.04 -9.73
CA GLU A 202 8.40 16.29 -10.83
C GLU A 202 7.38 15.40 -11.54
N PRO A 203 7.41 15.31 -12.89
CA PRO A 203 6.56 14.39 -13.63
C PRO A 203 6.71 12.95 -13.13
N ALA A 204 5.60 12.29 -12.89
CA ALA A 204 5.59 10.95 -12.35
C ALA A 204 4.57 10.05 -13.07
N ARG A 205 4.91 8.77 -13.14
CA ARG A 205 3.98 7.74 -13.60
C ARG A 205 2.87 7.56 -12.57
N ILE A 206 1.64 7.90 -12.93
CA ILE A 206 0.50 7.89 -12.02
C ILE A 206 -0.63 7.02 -12.57
N GLN A 207 -1.16 6.17 -11.70
CA GLN A 207 -2.31 5.32 -12.03
C GLN A 207 -3.59 6.17 -12.03
N PHE A 208 -4.39 6.02 -13.08
CA PHE A 208 -5.67 6.71 -13.23
C PHE A 208 -6.81 5.72 -13.42
N ASN A 209 -7.97 6.04 -12.87
CA ASN A 209 -9.20 5.26 -13.03
C ASN A 209 -10.26 6.12 -13.70
N LEU A 210 -10.70 5.71 -14.89
CA LEU A 210 -11.71 6.42 -15.66
C LEU A 210 -13.02 5.64 -15.69
N PRO A 211 -14.11 6.17 -15.10
CA PRO A 211 -15.43 5.57 -15.22
C PRO A 211 -16.06 5.93 -16.58
N ILE A 212 -16.42 4.93 -17.37
CA ILE A 212 -17.12 5.07 -18.64
C ILE A 212 -18.55 4.52 -18.47
N ILE A 213 -19.53 5.36 -18.78
CA ILE A 213 -20.95 5.01 -18.60
C ILE A 213 -21.57 4.72 -19.95
N PHE A 214 -22.02 3.48 -20.14
CA PHE A 214 -22.80 3.04 -21.30
C PHE A 214 -24.28 3.12 -20.98
N ARG A 215 -25.01 3.96 -21.72
CA ARG A 215 -26.46 4.10 -21.63
C ARG A 215 -27.07 4.01 -23.02
N LEU A 216 -28.20 3.32 -23.11
CA LEU A 216 -29.06 3.32 -24.29
C LEU A 216 -29.94 4.59 -24.26
N GLN A 217 -30.01 5.28 -25.36
CA GLN A 217 -30.93 6.40 -25.58
C GLN A 217 -32.24 5.86 -26.13
#